data_8162c9ca9771873c1006186c0f349ee6
#
_entry.id   8162c9ca9771873c1006186c0f349ee6
#
_cell.length_a   1.000
_cell.length_b   1.000
_cell.length_c   1.000
_cell.angle_alpha   90.00
_cell.angle_beta   90.00
_cell.angle_gamma   90.00
#
_symmetry.space_group_name_H-M   'P 1'
#
loop_
_entity.id
_entity.type
_entity.pdbx_description
1 polymer ?
#
loop_
_entity_poly.entity_id
_entity_poly.type
_entity_poly.pdbx_seq_one_letter_code
_entity_poly.pdbx_strand_id
1 'polypeptide(L)'
;MRIAVLSDSHLPGALRSLDALGKEPEQFFATAELILHSGDITSPTILNWLEQFAPVLCSTGNNDPIADKRSKEIQILTIHGWTIGMIHSLPRTERPIPELQAYFPEPVDIMICGHTHQEVLEYRDSVLIMNSGSITFPRHKDLRLGTVGILDIVESTIHASIICLGETEDKPNPGTEMTLTIQR
;
A
#
# COMPACT_ATOMS: atom_id res chain seq x y z
N MET A 1 16.40 -3.66 1.23
CA MET A 1 15.17 -4.45 0.95
C MET A 1 14.17 -3.54 0.28
N ARG A 2 13.65 -3.95 -0.89
CA ARG A 2 12.60 -3.23 -1.61
C ARG A 2 11.23 -3.81 -1.29
N ILE A 3 10.31 -2.97 -0.81
CA ILE A 3 8.95 -3.34 -0.45
C ILE A 3 8.00 -2.58 -1.36
N ALA A 4 7.15 -3.31 -2.07
CA ALA A 4 6.03 -2.71 -2.79
C ALA A 4 4.82 -2.58 -1.85
N VAL A 5 4.15 -1.44 -1.90
CA VAL A 5 2.96 -1.14 -1.09
C VAL A 5 1.79 -0.84 -2.02
N LEU A 6 0.67 -1.48 -1.80
CA LEU A 6 -0.57 -1.21 -2.52
C LEU A 6 -1.78 -1.32 -1.61
N SER A 7 -2.89 -0.78 -2.04
CA SER A 7 -4.17 -0.81 -1.32
C SER A 7 -5.36 -0.76 -2.27
N ASP A 8 -6.52 -1.11 -1.72
CA ASP A 8 -7.81 -0.81 -2.33
C ASP A 8 -7.90 -1.28 -3.79
N SER A 9 -7.49 -2.54 -4.02
CA SER A 9 -7.48 -3.12 -5.36
C SER A 9 -8.89 -3.43 -5.89
N HIS A 10 -9.85 -3.72 -5.01
CA HIS A 10 -11.24 -3.98 -5.35
C HIS A 10 -11.43 -4.88 -6.59
N LEU A 11 -10.74 -6.03 -6.61
CA LEU A 11 -10.79 -6.98 -7.72
C LEU A 11 -11.52 -8.29 -7.33
N PRO A 12 -12.60 -8.65 -8.03
CA PRO A 12 -13.29 -7.92 -9.10
C PRO A 12 -14.11 -6.75 -8.55
N GLY A 13 -14.16 -5.66 -9.29
CA GLY A 13 -14.87 -4.46 -8.87
C GLY A 13 -14.66 -3.35 -9.90
N ALA A 14 -13.75 -2.41 -9.61
CA ALA A 14 -13.38 -1.33 -10.51
C ALA A 14 -12.84 -1.87 -11.85
N LEU A 15 -11.86 -2.79 -11.78
CA LEU A 15 -11.49 -3.65 -12.89
C LEU A 15 -12.13 -5.03 -12.69
N ARG A 16 -12.43 -5.76 -13.76
CA ARG A 16 -13.12 -7.03 -13.67
C ARG A 16 -12.20 -8.24 -13.52
N SER A 17 -10.98 -8.12 -13.98
CA SER A 17 -9.99 -9.20 -13.97
C SER A 17 -8.58 -8.66 -13.77
N LEU A 18 -7.67 -9.54 -13.37
CA LEU A 18 -6.24 -9.24 -13.24
C LEU A 18 -5.60 -8.85 -14.57
N ASP A 19 -6.06 -9.43 -15.69
CA ASP A 19 -5.56 -9.10 -17.02
C ASP A 19 -5.77 -7.61 -17.37
N ALA A 20 -6.80 -7.00 -16.77
CA ALA A 20 -7.09 -5.57 -16.95
C ALA A 20 -6.07 -4.65 -16.26
N LEU A 21 -5.19 -5.18 -15.38
CA LEU A 21 -4.09 -4.43 -14.78
C LEU A 21 -2.99 -4.10 -15.81
N GLY A 22 -2.81 -4.97 -16.80
CA GLY A 22 -1.79 -4.79 -17.84
C GLY A 22 -0.36 -5.09 -17.34
N LYS A 23 0.63 -4.71 -18.16
CA LYS A 23 2.05 -5.08 -17.95
C LYS A 23 2.78 -4.19 -16.94
N GLU A 24 2.36 -2.95 -16.75
CA GLU A 24 3.06 -2.00 -15.89
C GLU A 24 3.04 -2.43 -14.41
N PRO A 25 1.90 -2.86 -13.83
CA PRO A 25 1.89 -3.45 -12.50
C PRO A 25 2.76 -4.71 -12.39
N GLU A 26 2.77 -5.59 -13.40
CA GLU A 26 3.66 -6.77 -13.40
C GLU A 26 5.14 -6.38 -13.31
N GLN A 27 5.55 -5.42 -14.14
CA GLN A 27 6.94 -4.92 -14.14
C GLN A 27 7.30 -4.26 -12.80
N PHE A 28 6.37 -3.55 -12.22
CA PHE A 28 6.56 -2.91 -10.92
C PHE A 28 6.75 -3.96 -9.81
N PHE A 29 5.82 -4.91 -9.67
CA PHE A 29 5.88 -5.91 -8.61
C PHE A 29 7.04 -6.89 -8.77
N ALA A 30 7.51 -7.14 -10.00
CA ALA A 30 8.69 -7.96 -10.27
C ALA A 30 9.98 -7.40 -9.66
N THR A 31 10.00 -6.15 -9.23
CA THR A 31 11.16 -5.53 -8.54
C THR A 31 11.12 -5.69 -7.03
N ALA A 32 10.01 -6.14 -6.45
CA ALA A 32 9.80 -6.22 -5.01
C ALA A 32 10.40 -7.48 -4.40
N GLU A 33 10.87 -7.37 -3.16
CA GLU A 33 11.30 -8.48 -2.29
C GLU A 33 10.21 -8.86 -1.27
N LEU A 34 9.28 -7.94 -1.03
CA LEU A 34 8.09 -8.10 -0.19
C LEU A 34 6.97 -7.22 -0.73
N ILE A 35 5.74 -7.69 -0.65
CA ILE A 35 4.56 -6.92 -1.03
C ILE A 35 3.66 -6.76 0.18
N LEU A 36 3.26 -5.52 0.48
CA LEU A 36 2.33 -5.16 1.54
C LEU A 36 1.05 -4.62 0.91
N HIS A 37 -0.07 -5.31 1.14
CA HIS A 37 -1.39 -4.89 0.68
C HIS A 37 -2.22 -4.41 1.87
N SER A 38 -2.56 -3.13 1.94
CA SER A 38 -3.26 -2.57 3.10
C SER A 38 -4.80 -2.73 3.06
N GLY A 39 -5.30 -3.77 2.38
CA GLY A 39 -6.71 -4.20 2.46
C GLY A 39 -7.60 -3.74 1.30
N ASP A 40 -8.87 -4.13 1.38
CA ASP A 40 -9.87 -3.96 0.32
C ASP A 40 -9.45 -4.65 -0.98
N ILE A 41 -9.13 -5.96 -0.84
CA ILE A 41 -8.80 -6.84 -1.97
C ILE A 41 -10.06 -7.31 -2.70
N THR A 42 -11.20 -7.40 -2.01
CA THR A 42 -12.48 -7.98 -2.46
C THR A 42 -12.40 -9.49 -2.72
N SER A 43 -11.32 -9.99 -3.27
CA SER A 43 -11.08 -11.42 -3.52
C SER A 43 -9.61 -11.79 -3.29
N PRO A 44 -9.32 -12.96 -2.68
CA PRO A 44 -7.96 -13.46 -2.54
C PRO A 44 -7.20 -13.68 -3.85
N THR A 45 -7.86 -13.61 -4.98
CA THR A 45 -7.27 -13.79 -6.31
C THR A 45 -6.14 -12.79 -6.57
N ILE A 46 -6.29 -11.55 -6.11
CA ILE A 46 -5.22 -10.55 -6.23
C ILE A 46 -3.98 -10.93 -5.41
N LEU A 47 -4.16 -11.48 -4.20
CA LEU A 47 -3.03 -11.90 -3.37
C LEU A 47 -2.29 -13.10 -4.00
N ASN A 48 -3.01 -14.02 -4.65
CA ASN A 48 -2.39 -15.14 -5.38
C ASN A 48 -1.59 -14.67 -6.58
N TRP A 49 -2.06 -13.63 -7.26
CA TRP A 49 -1.37 -13.02 -8.38
C TRP A 49 -0.10 -12.28 -7.92
N LEU A 50 -0.20 -11.49 -6.85
CA LEU A 50 0.95 -10.78 -6.26
C LEU A 50 2.03 -11.74 -5.75
N GLU A 51 1.63 -12.88 -5.17
CA GLU A 51 2.55 -13.89 -4.62
C GLU A 51 3.44 -14.55 -5.70
N GLN A 52 3.12 -14.38 -6.99
CA GLN A 52 4.00 -14.80 -8.09
C GLN A 52 5.26 -13.94 -8.20
N PHE A 53 5.26 -12.73 -7.67
CA PHE A 53 6.38 -11.80 -7.73
C PHE A 53 7.20 -11.81 -6.42
N ALA A 54 6.54 -11.74 -5.27
CA ALA A 54 7.19 -11.73 -3.96
C ALA A 54 6.22 -12.21 -2.87
N PRO A 55 6.71 -12.58 -1.66
CA PRO A 55 5.85 -12.85 -0.51
C PRO A 55 4.89 -11.69 -0.24
N VAL A 56 3.65 -12.00 0.17
CA VAL A 56 2.58 -11.01 0.38
C VAL A 56 2.10 -11.05 1.82
N LEU A 57 1.99 -9.88 2.45
CA LEU A 57 1.22 -9.67 3.69
C LEU A 57 0.09 -8.70 3.39
N CYS A 58 -1.09 -8.95 4.00
CA CYS A 58 -2.28 -8.15 3.77
C CYS A 58 -2.90 -7.70 5.09
N SER A 59 -3.42 -6.47 5.15
CA SER A 59 -4.38 -6.08 6.18
C SER A 59 -5.80 -6.41 5.71
N THR A 60 -6.70 -6.75 6.64
CA THR A 60 -8.10 -6.97 6.30
C THR A 60 -8.79 -5.62 6.10
N GLY A 61 -9.39 -5.41 4.94
CA GLY A 61 -10.20 -4.23 4.63
C GLY A 61 -11.68 -4.44 4.95
N ASN A 62 -12.45 -3.36 4.91
CA ASN A 62 -13.88 -3.43 5.19
C ASN A 62 -14.72 -4.06 4.07
N ASN A 63 -14.14 -4.19 2.87
CA ASN A 63 -14.75 -4.88 1.73
C ASN A 63 -14.17 -6.28 1.50
N ASP A 64 -13.48 -6.87 2.49
CA ASP A 64 -12.88 -8.18 2.40
C ASP A 64 -13.75 -9.25 3.07
N PRO A 65 -14.66 -9.90 2.32
CA PRO A 65 -15.63 -10.82 2.89
C PRO A 65 -15.04 -12.19 3.25
N ILE A 66 -13.85 -12.50 2.76
CA ILE A 66 -13.22 -13.82 2.89
C ILE A 66 -11.90 -13.66 3.63
N ALA A 67 -11.76 -14.40 4.75
CA ALA A 67 -10.50 -14.50 5.45
C ALA A 67 -9.45 -15.22 4.59
N ASP A 68 -8.26 -14.65 4.48
CA ASP A 68 -7.10 -15.26 3.84
C ASP A 68 -5.99 -15.44 4.87
N LYS A 69 -5.16 -16.49 4.74
CA LYS A 69 -4.05 -16.77 5.66
C LYS A 69 -3.00 -15.66 5.74
N ARG A 70 -2.90 -14.85 4.69
CA ARG A 70 -1.97 -13.70 4.57
C ARG A 70 -2.56 -12.43 5.21
N SER A 71 -3.88 -12.42 5.48
CA SER A 71 -4.60 -11.26 5.98
C SER A 71 -4.70 -11.30 7.51
N LYS A 72 -4.44 -10.15 8.13
CA LYS A 72 -4.68 -9.86 9.55
C LYS A 72 -5.28 -8.47 9.65
N GLU A 73 -5.99 -8.19 10.73
CA GLU A 73 -6.47 -6.84 11.00
C GLU A 73 -5.33 -5.83 11.04
N ILE A 74 -4.26 -6.20 11.76
CA ILE A 74 -3.03 -5.42 11.86
C ILE A 74 -1.84 -6.34 11.53
N GLN A 75 -0.95 -5.89 10.65
CA GLN A 75 0.35 -6.50 10.41
C GLN A 75 1.42 -5.70 11.13
N ILE A 76 2.32 -6.39 11.84
CA ILE A 76 3.53 -5.79 12.41
C ILE A 76 4.72 -6.61 11.90
N LEU A 77 5.74 -5.93 11.41
CA LEU A 77 6.98 -6.55 10.97
C LEU A 77 8.17 -5.61 11.21
N THR A 78 9.35 -6.19 11.41
CA THR A 78 10.59 -5.41 11.60
C THR A 78 11.57 -5.70 10.48
N ILE A 79 12.07 -4.66 9.81
CA ILE A 79 13.02 -4.74 8.70
C ILE A 79 14.15 -3.76 8.95
N HIS A 80 15.37 -4.25 9.03
CA HIS A 80 16.58 -3.45 9.32
C HIS A 80 16.41 -2.52 10.54
N GLY A 81 15.70 -3.01 11.59
CA GLY A 81 15.45 -2.24 12.81
C GLY A 81 14.31 -1.22 12.71
N TRP A 82 13.64 -1.11 11.59
CA TRP A 82 12.41 -0.31 11.43
C TRP A 82 11.19 -1.17 11.70
N THR A 83 10.32 -0.73 12.60
CA THR A 83 9.04 -1.39 12.88
C THR A 83 7.96 -0.81 11.97
N ILE A 84 7.37 -1.67 11.15
CA ILE A 84 6.31 -1.33 10.20
C ILE A 84 5.00 -1.83 10.74
N GLY A 85 4.02 -0.95 10.91
CA GLY A 85 2.64 -1.28 11.20
C GLY A 85 1.77 -1.04 9.99
N MET A 86 0.94 -2.02 9.62
CA MET A 86 -0.01 -1.87 8.52
C MET A 86 -1.42 -2.20 9.00
N ILE A 87 -2.35 -1.31 8.75
CA ILE A 87 -3.78 -1.42 9.04
C ILE A 87 -4.57 -0.84 7.87
N HIS A 88 -5.73 -1.40 7.53
CA HIS A 88 -6.49 -0.89 6.40
C HIS A 88 -6.95 0.56 6.61
N SER A 89 -7.65 0.83 7.70
CA SER A 89 -8.21 2.17 7.96
C SER A 89 -7.49 2.83 9.13
N LEU A 90 -6.73 3.86 8.84
CA LEU A 90 -6.15 4.77 9.83
C LEU A 90 -6.91 6.10 9.74
N PRO A 91 -7.83 6.39 10.68
CA PRO A 91 -8.71 7.54 10.54
C PRO A 91 -7.96 8.85 10.70
N ARG A 92 -8.09 9.74 9.71
CA ARG A 92 -7.52 11.09 9.73
C ARG A 92 -6.02 11.10 10.02
N THR A 93 -5.24 10.81 9.00
CA THR A 93 -3.76 10.78 9.09
C THR A 93 -3.14 12.07 9.62
N GLU A 94 -3.87 13.20 9.60
CA GLU A 94 -3.44 14.50 10.13
C GLU A 94 -3.46 14.58 11.67
N ARG A 95 -4.04 13.59 12.37
CA ARG A 95 -4.07 13.55 13.83
C ARG A 95 -2.66 13.46 14.41
N PRO A 96 -2.48 13.91 15.67
CA PRO A 96 -1.20 13.74 16.37
C PRO A 96 -0.70 12.30 16.34
N ILE A 97 0.61 12.10 16.17
CA ILE A 97 1.22 10.76 16.10
C ILE A 97 0.85 9.88 17.31
N PRO A 98 0.82 10.37 18.57
CA PRO A 98 0.41 9.53 19.69
C PRO A 98 -1.00 8.95 19.58
N GLU A 99 -1.94 9.67 18.95
CA GLU A 99 -3.30 9.17 18.69
C GLU A 99 -3.28 8.08 17.61
N LEU A 100 -2.47 8.24 16.57
CA LEU A 100 -2.33 7.25 15.50
C LEU A 100 -1.60 6.00 15.99
N GLN A 101 -0.58 6.14 16.84
CA GLN A 101 0.12 5.02 17.45
C GLN A 101 -0.82 4.11 18.25
N ALA A 102 -1.87 4.66 18.85
CA ALA A 102 -2.84 3.89 19.65
C ALA A 102 -3.64 2.84 18.83
N TYR A 103 -3.59 2.90 17.51
CA TYR A 103 -4.18 1.89 16.62
C TYR A 103 -3.31 0.64 16.46
N PHE A 104 -2.07 0.69 16.91
CA PHE A 104 -1.13 -0.42 16.83
C PHE A 104 -0.84 -1.01 18.20
N PRO A 105 -0.55 -2.33 18.31
CA PRO A 105 -0.28 -2.98 19.59
C PRO A 105 1.04 -2.56 20.24
N GLU A 106 1.95 -1.97 19.46
CA GLU A 106 3.24 -1.45 19.88
C GLU A 106 3.62 -0.23 19.03
N PRO A 107 4.56 0.62 19.49
CA PRO A 107 5.03 1.75 18.70
C PRO A 107 5.63 1.31 17.36
N VAL A 108 5.26 2.00 16.28
CA VAL A 108 5.77 1.74 14.93
C VAL A 108 6.48 2.97 14.36
N ASP A 109 7.49 2.74 13.54
CA ASP A 109 8.25 3.78 12.85
C ASP A 109 7.60 4.16 11.52
N ILE A 110 6.88 3.19 10.93
CA ILE A 110 6.21 3.32 9.63
C ILE A 110 4.77 2.85 9.78
N MET A 111 3.82 3.71 9.45
CA MET A 111 2.39 3.41 9.39
C MET A 111 1.97 3.30 7.94
N ILE A 112 1.46 2.13 7.54
CA ILE A 112 0.90 1.90 6.21
C ILE A 112 -0.61 1.73 6.34
N CYS A 113 -1.37 2.44 5.50
CA CYS A 113 -2.82 2.34 5.47
C CYS A 113 -3.38 2.46 4.04
N GLY A 114 -4.70 2.34 3.91
CA GLY A 114 -5.48 2.45 2.68
C GLY A 114 -6.80 3.18 2.90
N HIS A 115 -7.90 2.58 2.42
CA HIS A 115 -9.29 2.95 2.65
C HIS A 115 -9.76 4.27 2.01
N THR A 116 -8.95 5.31 2.05
CA THR A 116 -9.35 6.63 1.52
C THR A 116 -9.15 6.76 0.02
N HIS A 117 -8.40 5.83 -0.61
CA HIS A 117 -7.95 5.87 -2.00
C HIS A 117 -7.16 7.15 -2.34
N GLN A 118 -6.62 7.81 -1.32
CA GLN A 118 -5.89 9.07 -1.46
C GLN A 118 -4.44 8.86 -1.03
N GLU A 119 -3.53 9.32 -1.86
CA GLU A 119 -2.09 9.26 -1.61
C GLU A 119 -1.72 10.12 -0.40
N VAL A 120 -0.95 9.54 0.52
CA VAL A 120 -0.32 10.23 1.64
C VAL A 120 1.10 9.72 1.79
N LEU A 121 2.06 10.62 1.82
CA LEU A 121 3.45 10.32 2.15
C LEU A 121 3.98 11.46 3.02
N GLU A 122 4.05 11.23 4.31
CA GLU A 122 4.39 12.24 5.31
C GLU A 122 5.35 11.68 6.35
N TYR A 123 6.37 12.44 6.72
CA TYR A 123 7.24 12.13 7.84
C TYR A 123 7.16 13.24 8.88
N ARG A 124 6.69 12.91 10.06
CA ARG A 124 6.58 13.84 11.19
C ARG A 124 6.71 13.09 12.53
N ASP A 125 7.22 13.76 13.54
CA ASP A 125 7.42 13.21 14.87
C ASP A 125 8.12 11.83 14.84
N SER A 126 9.11 11.68 13.93
CA SER A 126 9.91 10.46 13.70
C SER A 126 9.10 9.26 13.20
N VAL A 127 7.91 9.46 12.64
CA VAL A 127 7.07 8.41 12.05
C VAL A 127 6.77 8.72 10.59
N LEU A 128 6.97 7.73 9.73
CA LEU A 128 6.52 7.75 8.34
C LEU A 128 5.07 7.26 8.26
N ILE A 129 4.22 8.05 7.63
CA ILE A 129 2.85 7.65 7.27
C ILE A 129 2.78 7.50 5.75
N MET A 130 2.32 6.33 5.28
CA MET A 130 2.13 6.04 3.87
C MET A 130 0.74 5.48 3.61
N ASN A 131 0.02 6.12 2.71
CA ASN A 131 -1.13 5.55 2.01
C ASN A 131 -0.81 5.60 0.52
N SER A 132 -0.71 4.44 -0.11
CA SER A 132 -0.34 4.36 -1.53
C SER A 132 -1.46 4.79 -2.48
N GLY A 133 -2.61 5.18 -1.97
CA GLY A 133 -3.81 5.39 -2.79
C GLY A 133 -4.47 4.07 -3.16
N SER A 134 -5.10 4.01 -4.32
CA SER A 134 -5.67 2.78 -4.86
C SER A 134 -5.03 2.43 -6.20
N ILE A 135 -4.70 1.15 -6.36
CA ILE A 135 -4.10 0.66 -7.61
C ILE A 135 -5.09 0.65 -8.79
N THR A 136 -6.40 0.54 -8.53
CA THR A 136 -7.42 0.36 -9.57
C THR A 136 -8.56 1.35 -9.51
N PHE A 137 -8.73 2.03 -8.37
CA PHE A 137 -9.87 2.91 -8.13
C PHE A 137 -9.44 4.14 -7.34
N PRO A 138 -8.61 5.02 -7.93
CA PRO A 138 -8.15 6.23 -7.26
C PRO A 138 -9.32 7.12 -6.83
N ARG A 139 -9.08 8.01 -5.88
CA ARG A 139 -10.10 8.87 -5.26
C ARG A 139 -11.00 9.62 -6.26
N HIS A 140 -10.49 9.89 -7.45
CA HIS A 140 -11.27 10.54 -8.53
C HIS A 140 -12.36 9.66 -9.12
N LYS A 141 -12.46 8.39 -8.67
CA LYS A 141 -13.45 7.40 -9.11
C LYS A 141 -13.44 7.10 -10.62
N ASP A 142 -12.36 7.41 -11.28
CA ASP A 142 -12.13 6.96 -12.65
C ASP A 142 -11.58 5.53 -12.62
N LEU A 143 -12.19 4.63 -13.38
CA LEU A 143 -11.79 3.23 -13.49
C LEU A 143 -10.52 3.12 -14.34
N ARG A 144 -9.37 3.25 -13.72
CA ARG A 144 -8.06 3.16 -14.38
C ARG A 144 -6.98 2.76 -13.38
N LEU A 145 -5.79 2.48 -13.88
CA LEU A 145 -4.63 2.31 -13.02
C LEU A 145 -4.41 3.58 -12.19
N GLY A 146 -4.10 3.36 -10.92
CA GLY A 146 -3.87 4.42 -9.95
C GLY A 146 -2.41 4.45 -9.50
N THR A 147 -2.20 4.37 -8.20
CA THR A 147 -0.90 4.58 -7.56
C THR A 147 -0.49 3.38 -6.73
N VAL A 148 0.82 3.24 -6.55
CA VAL A 148 1.47 2.26 -5.67
C VAL A 148 2.61 2.92 -4.91
N GLY A 149 3.02 2.32 -3.80
CA GLY A 149 4.12 2.79 -2.97
C GLY A 149 5.36 1.91 -3.12
N ILE A 150 6.52 2.52 -2.87
CA ILE A 150 7.80 1.83 -2.70
C ILE A 150 8.41 2.26 -1.37
N LEU A 151 8.94 1.30 -0.62
CA LEU A 151 9.85 1.54 0.49
C LEU A 151 11.16 0.79 0.19
N ASP A 152 12.21 1.51 -0.13
CA ASP A 152 13.57 0.98 -0.20
C ASP A 152 14.25 1.21 1.16
N ILE A 153 14.40 0.15 1.95
CA ILE A 153 14.98 0.20 3.30
C ILE A 153 16.39 -0.37 3.23
N VAL A 154 17.38 0.48 3.54
CA VAL A 154 18.79 0.14 3.59
C VAL A 154 19.36 0.62 4.93
N GLU A 155 19.63 -0.32 5.85
CA GLU A 155 20.14 -0.02 7.18
C GLU A 155 19.31 1.08 7.89
N SER A 156 19.91 2.26 8.11
CA SER A 156 19.29 3.41 8.79
C SER A 156 18.56 4.36 7.84
N THR A 157 18.47 4.03 6.55
CA THR A 157 17.87 4.91 5.53
C THR A 157 16.64 4.29 4.89
N ILE A 158 15.60 5.09 4.72
CA ILE A 158 14.40 4.74 3.95
C ILE A 158 14.27 5.73 2.80
N HIS A 159 14.15 5.20 1.59
CA HIS A 159 13.64 5.95 0.43
C HIS A 159 12.20 5.52 0.20
N ALA A 160 11.26 6.42 0.41
CA ALA A 160 9.84 6.18 0.26
C ALA A 160 9.31 6.94 -0.95
N SER A 161 8.50 6.27 -1.78
CA SER A 161 7.90 6.90 -2.96
C SER A 161 6.47 6.41 -3.18
N ILE A 162 5.62 7.26 -3.72
CA ILE A 162 4.36 6.91 -4.35
C ILE A 162 4.51 7.23 -5.83
N ILE A 163 4.19 6.27 -6.69
CA ILE A 163 4.31 6.39 -8.14
C ILE A 163 3.00 6.09 -8.84
N CYS A 164 2.79 6.70 -9.99
CA CYS A 164 1.68 6.42 -10.89
C CYS A 164 1.98 5.21 -11.77
N LEU A 165 0.97 4.36 -11.99
CA LEU A 165 1.06 3.16 -12.83
C LEU A 165 0.64 3.44 -14.28
N GLY A 166 1.12 4.53 -14.88
CA GLY A 166 0.88 4.84 -16.28
C GLY A 166 -0.57 5.20 -16.63
N GLU A 167 -1.00 4.85 -17.83
CA GLU A 167 -2.31 5.20 -18.40
C GLU A 167 -3.19 3.97 -18.58
N THR A 168 -4.50 4.15 -18.48
CA THR A 168 -5.49 3.13 -18.84
C THR A 168 -6.48 3.72 -19.82
N GLU A 169 -6.70 3.05 -20.96
CA GLU A 169 -7.61 3.51 -22.03
C GLU A 169 -7.31 4.92 -22.54
N ASP A 170 -6.03 5.21 -22.79
CA ASP A 170 -5.52 6.52 -23.28
C ASP A 170 -5.87 7.70 -22.37
N LYS A 171 -6.08 7.45 -21.08
CA LYS A 171 -6.36 8.49 -20.07
C LYS A 171 -5.17 8.62 -19.12
N PRO A 172 -4.70 9.84 -18.86
CA PRO A 172 -3.61 10.06 -17.92
C PRO A 172 -3.99 9.59 -16.53
N ASN A 173 -3.00 9.09 -15.78
CA ASN A 173 -3.18 8.71 -14.38
C ASN A 173 -3.46 9.96 -13.55
N PRO A 174 -4.53 10.01 -12.73
CA PRO A 174 -4.88 11.17 -11.91
C PRO A 174 -4.11 11.22 -10.58
N GLY A 175 -3.26 10.22 -10.30
CA GLY A 175 -2.53 10.10 -9.04
C GLY A 175 -1.47 11.19 -8.84
N THR A 176 -0.98 11.29 -7.61
CA THR A 176 0.07 12.23 -7.23
C THR A 176 1.34 11.47 -6.88
N GLU A 177 2.42 11.73 -7.61
CA GLU A 177 3.74 11.19 -7.29
C GLU A 177 4.37 11.94 -6.12
N MET A 178 4.93 11.20 -5.18
CA MET A 178 5.57 11.72 -3.97
C MET A 178 6.87 10.97 -3.71
N THR A 179 7.86 11.65 -3.15
CA THR A 179 9.12 11.02 -2.74
C THR A 179 9.66 11.71 -1.49
N LEU A 180 10.18 10.91 -0.56
CA LEU A 180 10.95 11.43 0.55
C LEU A 180 12.02 10.43 1.02
N THR A 181 13.06 10.96 1.68
CA THR A 181 14.16 10.18 2.24
C THR A 181 14.25 10.45 3.73
N ILE A 182 14.33 9.39 4.53
CA ILE A 182 14.45 9.45 5.97
C ILE A 182 15.78 8.79 6.34
N GLN A 183 16.50 9.41 7.27
CA GLN A 183 17.73 8.86 7.83
C GLN A 183 17.66 8.95 9.37
N ARG A 184 18.03 7.84 10.04
CA ARG A 184 18.23 7.77 11.51
C ARG A 184 19.66 8.09 11.90
#